data_6555b7c97b1eec24d0b184d06b7a6512
#
_entry.id   6555b7c97b1eec24d0b184d06b7a6512
#
_cell.length_a   1.000
_cell.length_b   1.000
_cell.length_c   1.000
_cell.angle_alpha   90.00
_cell.angle_beta   90.00
_cell.angle_gamma   90.00
#
_symmetry.space_group_name_H-M   'P 1'
#
loop_
_entity.id
_entity.type
_entity.pdbx_description
1 polymer ?
#
loop_
_entity_poly.entity_id
_entity_poly.type
_entity_poly.pdbx_seq_one_letter_code
_entity_poly.pdbx_strand_id
1 'polypeptide(L)'
;MNKIYLDMLSKSEMLAEGISRNAKELASKNIHINTDKILSLRKELESAAQKQESAEMQLTEAREKAHRALDELKQYCMDAKLPIKQNYFVDSWPRFGLSDKR
;
A
#
# COMPACT_ATOMS: atom_id res chain seq x y z
N MET A 1 -9.33 -4.96 -3.85
CA MET A 1 -10.26 -3.99 -3.23
C MET A 1 -10.92 -4.66 -2.04
N ASN A 2 -11.08 -3.97 -0.93
CA ASN A 2 -11.65 -4.61 0.25
C ASN A 2 -13.15 -4.85 0.11
N LYS A 3 -13.67 -5.72 0.98
CA LYS A 3 -15.06 -6.14 0.94
C LYS A 3 -16.04 -4.99 1.17
N ILE A 4 -15.68 -4.05 2.05
CA ILE A 4 -16.55 -2.91 2.38
C ILE A 4 -16.77 -2.05 1.14
N TYR A 5 -15.71 -1.80 0.38
CA TYR A 5 -15.79 -1.01 -0.86
C TYR A 5 -16.62 -1.74 -1.91
N LEU A 6 -16.37 -3.04 -2.10
CA LEU A 6 -17.11 -3.86 -3.07
C LEU A 6 -18.61 -3.92 -2.74
N ASP A 7 -18.94 -4.11 -1.47
CA ASP A 7 -20.34 -4.13 -1.03
C ASP A 7 -21.03 -2.80 -1.29
N MET A 8 -20.35 -1.69 -1.03
CA MET A 8 -20.94 -0.36 -1.26
C MET A 8 -21.10 -0.08 -2.76
N LEU A 9 -20.13 -0.47 -3.57
CA LEU A 9 -20.24 -0.32 -5.02
C LEU A 9 -21.42 -1.12 -5.57
N SER A 10 -21.61 -2.35 -5.10
CA SER A 10 -22.73 -3.19 -5.52
C SER A 10 -24.07 -2.60 -5.08
N LYS A 11 -24.18 -2.23 -3.82
CA LYS A 11 -25.44 -1.67 -3.27
C LYS A 11 -25.82 -0.35 -3.94
N SER A 12 -24.85 0.52 -4.17
CA SER A 12 -25.11 1.80 -4.82
C SER A 12 -25.51 1.65 -6.27
N GLU A 13 -24.95 0.66 -6.98
CA GLU A 13 -25.36 0.34 -8.34
C GLU A 13 -26.82 -0.12 -8.39
N MET A 14 -27.18 -1.05 -7.52
CA MET A 14 -28.56 -1.55 -7.43
C MET A 14 -29.54 -0.44 -7.07
N LEU A 15 -29.14 0.44 -6.15
CA LEU A 15 -29.98 1.58 -5.76
C LEU A 15 -30.19 2.54 -6.93
N ALA A 16 -29.12 2.89 -7.63
CA ALA A 16 -29.22 3.79 -8.79
C ALA A 16 -30.11 3.22 -9.90
N GLU A 17 -29.96 1.93 -10.17
CA GLU A 17 -30.82 1.22 -11.14
C GLU A 17 -32.29 1.22 -10.72
N GLY A 18 -32.54 0.91 -9.43
CA GLY A 18 -33.89 0.91 -8.87
C GLY A 18 -34.56 2.27 -8.96
N ILE A 19 -33.83 3.33 -8.66
CA ILE A 19 -34.32 4.70 -8.77
C ILE A 19 -34.66 5.04 -10.20
N SER A 20 -33.79 4.69 -11.15
CA SER A 20 -34.01 4.97 -12.57
C SER A 20 -35.22 4.23 -13.12
N ARG A 21 -35.42 2.98 -12.73
CA ARG A 21 -36.58 2.18 -13.19
C ARG A 21 -37.90 2.67 -12.62
N ASN A 22 -37.88 3.27 -11.44
CA ASN A 22 -39.08 3.70 -10.73
C ASN A 22 -39.19 5.23 -10.66
N ALA A 23 -38.57 5.94 -11.60
CA ALA A 23 -38.48 7.40 -11.57
C ALA A 23 -39.85 8.06 -11.55
N LYS A 24 -40.83 7.55 -12.33
CA LYS A 24 -42.19 8.12 -12.40
C LYS A 24 -42.93 7.96 -11.07
N GLU A 25 -42.83 6.80 -10.45
CA GLU A 25 -43.45 6.52 -9.16
C GLU A 25 -42.88 7.41 -8.08
N LEU A 26 -41.55 7.54 -8.05
CA LEU A 26 -40.86 8.40 -7.09
C LEU A 26 -41.29 9.87 -7.25
N ALA A 27 -41.35 10.33 -8.50
CA ALA A 27 -41.81 11.68 -8.79
C ALA A 27 -43.25 11.91 -8.31
N SER A 28 -44.14 10.92 -8.46
CA SER A 28 -45.53 11.01 -7.99
C SER A 28 -45.62 11.16 -6.48
N LYS A 29 -44.62 10.70 -5.75
CA LYS A 29 -44.52 10.81 -4.29
C LYS A 29 -43.66 12.00 -3.88
N ASN A 30 -43.28 12.86 -4.80
CA ASN A 30 -42.43 14.02 -4.58
C ASN A 30 -41.06 13.67 -4.01
N ILE A 31 -40.51 12.54 -4.45
CA ILE A 31 -39.17 12.08 -4.08
C ILE A 31 -38.22 12.34 -5.25
N HIS A 32 -37.20 13.15 -5.03
CA HIS A 32 -36.22 13.51 -6.05
C HIS A 32 -34.83 13.16 -5.56
N ILE A 33 -34.21 12.19 -6.24
CA ILE A 33 -32.87 11.71 -5.90
C ILE A 33 -31.98 11.87 -7.13
N ASN A 34 -30.82 12.45 -6.92
CA ASN A 34 -29.86 12.67 -8.00
C ASN A 34 -28.98 11.41 -8.20
N THR A 35 -29.37 10.58 -9.18
CA THR A 35 -28.60 9.35 -9.50
C THR A 35 -27.23 9.65 -10.04
N ASP A 36 -27.05 10.79 -10.72
CA ASP A 36 -25.72 11.17 -11.22
C ASP A 36 -24.74 11.40 -10.07
N LYS A 37 -25.23 11.90 -8.95
CA LYS A 37 -24.42 12.05 -7.73
C LYS A 37 -23.95 10.70 -7.21
N ILE A 38 -24.84 9.70 -7.18
CA ILE A 38 -24.52 8.35 -6.78
C ILE A 38 -23.43 7.78 -7.70
N LEU A 39 -23.60 7.89 -9.00
CA LEU A 39 -22.67 7.37 -9.99
C LEU A 39 -21.31 8.07 -9.91
N SER A 40 -21.32 9.38 -9.69
CA SER A 40 -20.08 10.15 -9.54
C SER A 40 -19.30 9.72 -8.31
N LEU A 41 -19.98 9.55 -7.17
CA LEU A 41 -19.35 9.11 -5.92
C LEU A 41 -18.84 7.66 -6.04
N ARG A 42 -19.54 6.81 -6.78
CA ARG A 42 -19.06 5.45 -7.06
C ARG A 42 -17.73 5.47 -7.83
N LYS A 43 -17.62 6.33 -8.83
CA LYS A 43 -16.36 6.48 -9.58
C LYS A 43 -15.23 6.99 -8.71
N GLU A 44 -15.51 7.93 -7.81
CA GLU A 44 -14.52 8.42 -6.86
C GLU A 44 -14.01 7.31 -5.94
N LEU A 45 -14.93 6.52 -5.41
CA LEU A 45 -14.56 5.39 -4.54
C LEU A 45 -13.71 4.37 -5.30
N GLU A 46 -14.13 3.99 -6.49
CA GLU A 46 -13.42 3.01 -7.31
C GLU A 46 -12.01 3.49 -7.64
N SER A 47 -11.88 4.75 -8.07
CA SER A 47 -10.58 5.35 -8.38
C SER A 47 -9.68 5.43 -7.15
N ALA A 48 -10.22 5.88 -6.02
CA ALA A 48 -9.45 5.98 -4.78
C ALA A 48 -9.01 4.60 -4.27
N ALA A 49 -9.87 3.59 -4.37
CA ALA A 49 -9.54 2.23 -3.97
C ALA A 49 -8.43 1.63 -4.84
N GLN A 50 -8.46 1.89 -6.14
CA GLN A 50 -7.39 1.43 -7.05
C GLN A 50 -6.06 2.08 -6.73
N LYS A 51 -6.06 3.38 -6.41
CA LYS A 51 -4.84 4.10 -6.00
C LYS A 51 -4.30 3.56 -4.69
N GLN A 52 -5.19 3.23 -3.76
CA GLN A 52 -4.79 2.62 -2.48
C GLN A 52 -4.10 1.28 -2.71
N GLU A 53 -4.67 0.41 -3.54
CA GLU A 53 -4.06 -0.88 -3.88
C GLU A 53 -2.67 -0.71 -4.48
N SER A 54 -2.53 0.21 -5.45
CA SER A 54 -1.25 0.51 -6.08
C SER A 54 -0.23 1.00 -5.06
N ALA A 55 -0.64 1.89 -4.15
CA ALA A 55 0.24 2.41 -3.12
C ALA A 55 0.71 1.32 -2.16
N GLU A 56 -0.18 0.40 -1.78
CA GLU A 56 0.14 -0.73 -0.93
C GLU A 56 1.15 -1.68 -1.60
N MET A 57 0.96 -1.95 -2.88
CA MET A 57 1.90 -2.77 -3.67
C MET A 57 3.27 -2.10 -3.76
N GLN A 58 3.31 -0.80 -4.04
CA GLN A 58 4.56 -0.05 -4.10
C GLN A 58 5.28 -0.05 -2.76
N LEU A 59 4.54 0.09 -1.66
CA LEU A 59 5.11 0.04 -0.32
C LEU A 59 5.72 -1.32 -0.02
N THR A 60 5.02 -2.39 -0.38
CA THR A 60 5.51 -3.77 -0.20
C THR A 60 6.82 -3.98 -0.99
N GLU A 61 6.85 -3.55 -2.24
CA GLU A 61 8.05 -3.65 -3.08
C GLU A 61 9.21 -2.85 -2.49
N ALA A 62 8.94 -1.64 -2.00
CA ALA A 62 9.96 -0.80 -1.38
C ALA A 62 10.53 -1.45 -0.12
N ARG A 63 9.67 -2.05 0.70
CA ARG A 63 10.10 -2.80 1.90
C ARG A 63 10.98 -3.98 1.54
N GLU A 64 10.61 -4.75 0.53
CA GLU A 64 11.39 -5.90 0.08
C GLU A 64 12.77 -5.47 -0.41
N LYS A 65 12.83 -4.38 -1.18
CA LYS A 65 14.11 -3.82 -1.64
C LYS A 65 14.98 -3.38 -0.48
N ALA A 66 14.39 -2.71 0.51
CA ALA A 66 15.11 -2.25 1.70
C ALA A 66 15.67 -3.44 2.49
N HIS A 67 14.87 -4.50 2.65
CA HIS A 67 15.32 -5.71 3.36
C HIS A 67 16.46 -6.40 2.62
N ARG A 68 16.37 -6.53 1.31
CA ARG A 68 17.45 -7.10 0.51
C ARG A 68 18.73 -6.28 0.61
N ALA A 69 18.60 -4.96 0.51
CA ALA A 69 19.76 -4.06 0.64
C ALA A 69 20.39 -4.15 2.03
N LEU A 70 19.56 -4.25 3.07
CA LEU A 70 20.05 -4.44 4.44
C LEU A 70 20.83 -5.74 4.58
N ASP A 71 20.28 -6.83 4.06
CA ASP A 71 20.92 -8.16 4.15
C ASP A 71 22.24 -8.20 3.38
N GLU A 72 22.26 -7.62 2.18
CA GLU A 72 23.49 -7.53 1.39
C GLU A 72 24.56 -6.69 2.10
N LEU A 73 24.16 -5.56 2.68
CA LEU A 73 25.08 -4.71 3.41
C LEU A 73 25.64 -5.43 4.64
N LYS A 74 24.80 -6.09 5.41
CA LYS A 74 25.22 -6.88 6.58
C LYS A 74 26.23 -7.94 6.17
N GLN A 75 25.91 -8.69 5.10
CA GLN A 75 26.79 -9.76 4.66
C GLN A 75 28.13 -9.22 4.16
N TYR A 76 28.12 -8.17 3.36
CA TYR A 76 29.37 -7.57 2.88
C TYR A 76 30.22 -7.00 4.02
N CYS A 77 29.58 -6.38 5.00
CA CYS A 77 30.29 -5.88 6.19
C CYS A 77 30.93 -7.03 6.97
N MET A 78 30.25 -8.14 7.14
CA MET A 78 30.80 -9.32 7.79
C MET A 78 32.01 -9.85 7.02
N ASP A 79 31.88 -9.96 5.70
CA ASP A 79 32.95 -10.43 4.85
C ASP A 79 34.18 -9.50 4.87
N ALA A 80 33.92 -8.19 4.93
CA ALA A 80 35.00 -7.19 5.01
C ALA A 80 35.72 -7.20 6.35
N LYS A 81 35.01 -7.47 7.44
CA LYS A 81 35.61 -7.53 8.78
C LYS A 81 36.59 -8.69 8.93
N LEU A 82 36.33 -9.81 8.29
CA LEU A 82 37.17 -11.00 8.46
C LEU A 82 38.64 -10.77 8.13
N PRO A 83 39.00 -10.28 6.93
CA PRO A 83 40.42 -10.05 6.63
C PRO A 83 41.07 -9.01 7.52
N ILE A 84 40.33 -8.00 7.97
CA ILE A 84 40.84 -6.99 8.87
C ILE A 84 41.18 -7.63 10.21
N LYS A 85 40.26 -8.41 10.79
CA LYS A 85 40.49 -9.07 12.08
C LYS A 85 41.57 -10.13 12.03
N GLN A 86 41.75 -10.76 10.85
CA GLN A 86 42.80 -11.77 10.67
C GLN A 86 44.18 -11.16 10.51
N ASN A 87 44.30 -9.96 9.96
CA ASN A 87 45.58 -9.35 9.61
C ASN A 87 46.04 -8.22 10.54
N TYR A 88 45.17 -7.78 11.46
CA TYR A 88 45.50 -6.68 12.37
C TYR A 88 45.25 -7.11 13.82
N PHE A 89 46.09 -6.59 14.73
CA PHE A 89 45.84 -6.80 16.15
C PHE A 89 44.62 -6.01 16.60
N VAL A 90 44.00 -6.46 17.69
CA VAL A 90 42.81 -5.85 18.29
C VAL A 90 42.98 -4.34 18.52
N ASP A 91 44.17 -3.91 18.87
CA ASP A 91 44.50 -2.48 19.13
C ASP A 91 44.27 -1.61 17.88
N SER A 92 44.41 -2.21 16.68
CA SER A 92 44.23 -1.49 15.43
C SER A 92 42.78 -1.48 14.91
N TRP A 93 41.91 -2.33 15.44
CA TRP A 93 40.53 -2.46 14.97
C TRP A 93 39.70 -1.17 14.99
N PRO A 94 39.82 -0.31 16.06
CA PRO A 94 39.07 0.94 16.08
C PRO A 94 39.37 1.88 14.91
N ARG A 95 40.56 1.79 14.33
CA ARG A 95 40.92 2.58 13.12
C ARG A 95 40.00 2.29 11.96
N PHE A 96 39.42 1.09 11.91
CA PHE A 96 38.51 0.64 10.84
C PHE A 96 37.05 0.70 11.27
N GLY A 97 36.78 1.34 12.41
CA GLY A 97 35.41 1.40 12.94
C GLY A 97 34.90 0.11 13.57
N LEU A 98 35.80 -0.81 13.88
CA LEU A 98 35.45 -2.08 14.49
C LEU A 98 35.63 -2.04 15.99
N SER A 99 34.73 -2.75 16.71
CA SER A 99 34.89 -2.89 18.14
C SER A 99 35.87 -4.02 18.45
N ASP A 100 36.48 -3.96 19.67
CA ASP A 100 37.35 -5.02 20.15
C ASP A 100 36.61 -6.25 20.66
N LYS A 101 35.30 -6.24 20.61
CA LYS A 101 34.46 -7.39 20.96
C LYS A 101 34.50 -8.44 19.87
N ARG A 102 34.54 -9.67 20.29
CA ARG A 102 34.58 -10.83 19.39
C ARG A 102 33.23 -11.49 19.19
#